data_ddb206a1b03863868519859bdaf77a78
#
_entry.id   ddb206a1b03863868519859bdaf77a78
#
_cell.length_a   1.000
_cell.length_b   1.000
_cell.length_c   1.000
_cell.angle_alpha   90.00
_cell.angle_beta   90.00
_cell.angle_gamma   90.00
#
_symmetry.space_group_name_H-M   'P 1'
#
loop_
_entity.id
_entity.type
_entity.pdbx_description
1 polymer ?
#
loop_
_entity_poly.entity_id
_entity_poly.type
_entity_poly.pdbx_seq_one_letter_code
_entity_poly.pdbx_strand_id
1 'polypeptide(L)'
;MSEHKKTICIDFDGVIHDYSKGWRGIDVYDRPIAGAKEGLLALRNAGWVIIIYTTRNDTPKLREFLESNELVFDYINVNPYQPLGSDKGKILADVYLDDKDITFDGDWEKTVSAIQTFTPWQRKC
;
A
#
# COMPACT_ATOMS: atom_id res chain seq x y z
N MET A 1 18.76 21.79 9.94
CA MET A 1 17.32 21.62 9.95
C MET A 1 16.95 20.40 9.11
N SER A 2 16.23 19.48 9.70
CA SER A 2 15.85 18.28 8.95
C SER A 2 14.51 18.54 8.26
N GLU A 3 14.40 18.08 7.04
CA GLU A 3 13.17 18.20 6.29
C GLU A 3 12.34 16.94 6.51
N HIS A 4 11.04 17.14 6.65
CA HIS A 4 10.13 16.01 6.76
C HIS A 4 10.04 15.30 5.42
N LYS A 5 10.22 13.99 5.43
CA LYS A 5 10.02 13.17 4.25
C LYS A 5 8.56 12.79 4.14
N LYS A 6 7.92 13.16 3.04
CA LYS A 6 6.54 12.77 2.78
C LYS A 6 6.52 11.28 2.43
N THR A 7 5.86 10.50 3.26
CA THR A 7 5.82 9.04 3.09
C THR A 7 4.40 8.57 2.84
N ILE A 8 4.27 7.60 1.95
CA ILE A 8 3.00 6.96 1.67
C ILE A 8 3.16 5.45 1.70
N CYS A 9 2.33 4.79 2.48
CA CYS A 9 2.23 3.34 2.50
C CYS A 9 1.13 2.93 1.53
N ILE A 10 1.48 2.10 0.54
CA ILE A 10 0.55 1.68 -0.49
C ILE A 10 0.38 0.18 -0.41
N ASP A 11 -0.86 -0.27 -0.23
CA ASP A 11 -1.19 -1.68 -0.24
C ASP A 11 -0.91 -2.27 -1.63
N PHE A 12 -0.53 -3.53 -1.67
CA PHE A 12 -0.18 -4.18 -2.92
C PHE A 12 -1.41 -4.83 -3.57
N ASP A 13 -1.99 -5.82 -2.90
CA ASP A 13 -3.14 -6.54 -3.46
C ASP A 13 -4.39 -5.68 -3.42
N GLY A 14 -5.00 -5.46 -4.58
CA GLY A 14 -6.20 -4.64 -4.70
C GLY A 14 -5.94 -3.16 -4.95
N VAL A 15 -4.68 -2.72 -4.93
CA VAL A 15 -4.31 -1.33 -5.21
C VAL A 15 -3.30 -1.25 -6.35
N ILE A 16 -2.19 -2.00 -6.25
CA ILE A 16 -1.18 -2.06 -7.30
C ILE A 16 -1.41 -3.30 -8.17
N HIS A 17 -1.70 -4.41 -7.54
CA HIS A 17 -1.83 -5.73 -8.15
C HIS A 17 -3.31 -6.11 -8.22
N ASP A 18 -3.73 -6.60 -9.38
CA ASP A 18 -5.12 -7.05 -9.58
C ASP A 18 -5.39 -8.24 -8.67
N TYR A 19 -6.32 -8.07 -7.74
CA TYR A 19 -6.66 -9.06 -6.75
C TYR A 19 -8.08 -9.61 -6.95
N SER A 20 -8.63 -9.46 -8.15
CA SER A 20 -9.99 -9.92 -8.43
C SER A 20 -10.16 -11.42 -8.29
N LYS A 21 -9.06 -12.17 -8.41
CA LYS A 21 -9.08 -13.63 -8.25
C LYS A 21 -8.79 -14.10 -6.83
N GLY A 22 -8.57 -13.17 -5.89
CA GLY A 22 -8.29 -13.50 -4.51
C GLY A 22 -6.88 -14.04 -4.28
N TRP A 23 -6.65 -14.56 -3.10
CA TRP A 23 -5.35 -15.09 -2.70
C TRP A 23 -5.09 -16.44 -3.34
N ARG A 24 -3.99 -16.59 -4.06
CA ARG A 24 -3.62 -17.82 -4.73
C ARG A 24 -2.19 -18.26 -4.42
N GLY A 25 -1.54 -17.60 -3.47
CA GLY A 25 -0.18 -17.94 -3.06
C GLY A 25 0.71 -16.71 -3.02
N ILE A 26 1.79 -16.81 -2.22
CA ILE A 26 2.61 -15.63 -1.92
C ILE A 26 3.33 -15.09 -3.14
N ASP A 27 3.70 -15.95 -4.09
CA ASP A 27 4.39 -15.52 -5.31
C ASP A 27 3.57 -15.80 -6.56
N VAL A 28 2.25 -15.82 -6.43
CA VAL A 28 1.34 -15.94 -7.57
C VAL A 28 0.82 -14.55 -7.90
N TYR A 29 1.09 -14.09 -9.13
CA TYR A 29 0.76 -12.74 -9.55
C TYR A 29 -0.12 -12.76 -10.80
N ASP A 30 -1.00 -11.76 -10.86
CA ASP A 30 -1.75 -11.48 -12.07
C ASP A 30 -1.09 -10.27 -12.75
N ARG A 31 -1.82 -9.20 -12.95
CA ARG A 31 -1.30 -8.03 -13.64
C ARG A 31 -1.42 -6.80 -12.74
N PRO A 32 -0.67 -5.74 -13.04
CA PRO A 32 -0.87 -4.48 -12.34
C PRO A 32 -2.25 -3.93 -12.63
N ILE A 33 -2.80 -3.20 -11.65
CA ILE A 33 -4.03 -2.48 -11.86
C ILE A 33 -3.75 -1.32 -12.82
N ALA A 34 -4.69 -1.08 -13.75
CA ALA A 34 -4.54 0.00 -14.72
C ALA A 34 -4.29 1.32 -14.00
N GLY A 35 -3.28 2.05 -14.46
CA GLY A 35 -2.91 3.33 -13.88
C GLY A 35 -1.89 3.25 -12.75
N ALA A 36 -1.58 2.06 -12.24
CA ALA A 36 -0.64 1.93 -11.12
C ALA A 36 0.75 2.45 -11.49
N LYS A 37 1.25 2.08 -12.65
CA LYS A 37 2.57 2.52 -13.09
C LYS A 37 2.66 4.04 -13.14
N GLU A 38 1.70 4.66 -13.80
CA GLU A 38 1.66 6.11 -13.96
C GLU A 38 1.46 6.81 -12.61
N GLY A 39 0.60 6.25 -11.77
CA GLY A 39 0.32 6.84 -10.46
C GLY A 39 1.53 6.80 -9.54
N LEU A 40 2.23 5.67 -9.50
CA LEU A 40 3.43 5.55 -8.68
C LEU A 40 4.53 6.50 -9.15
N LEU A 41 4.69 6.62 -10.47
CA LEU A 41 5.68 7.54 -11.01
C LEU A 41 5.33 8.99 -10.69
N ALA A 42 4.06 9.35 -10.78
CA ALA A 42 3.62 10.69 -10.43
C ALA A 42 3.91 11.01 -8.96
N LEU A 43 3.69 10.06 -8.06
CA LEU A 43 3.98 10.25 -6.65
C LEU A 43 5.48 10.44 -6.42
N ARG A 44 6.31 9.62 -7.05
CA ARG A 44 7.75 9.76 -6.93
C ARG A 44 8.20 11.13 -7.44
N ASN A 45 7.69 11.55 -8.59
CA ASN A 45 8.07 12.85 -9.15
C ASN A 45 7.62 14.01 -8.29
N ALA A 46 6.58 13.81 -7.48
CA ALA A 46 6.10 14.81 -6.54
C ALA A 46 6.83 14.79 -5.20
N GLY A 47 7.82 13.90 -5.05
CA GLY A 47 8.67 13.86 -3.86
C GLY A 47 8.23 12.89 -2.77
N TRP A 48 7.27 12.01 -3.05
CA TRP A 48 6.82 11.03 -2.06
C TRP A 48 7.82 9.87 -1.95
N VAL A 49 8.05 9.45 -0.72
CA VAL A 49 8.73 8.17 -0.45
C VAL A 49 7.66 7.09 -0.48
N ILE A 50 7.82 6.14 -1.39
CA ILE A 50 6.81 5.11 -1.64
C ILE A 50 7.19 3.83 -0.90
N ILE A 51 6.33 3.41 0.02
CA ILE A 51 6.51 2.20 0.79
C ILE A 51 5.39 1.24 0.40
N ILE A 52 5.76 0.10 -0.17
CA ILE A 52 4.78 -0.93 -0.47
C ILE A 52 4.55 -1.73 0.80
N TYR A 53 3.29 -1.85 1.21
CA TYR A 53 2.90 -2.53 2.43
C TYR A 53 2.08 -3.75 2.05
N THR A 54 2.58 -4.93 2.40
CA THR A 54 1.95 -6.17 1.92
C THR A 54 2.22 -7.31 2.89
N THR A 55 1.27 -8.25 2.95
CA THR A 55 1.47 -9.49 3.69
C THR A 55 2.28 -10.52 2.91
N ARG A 56 2.68 -10.19 1.67
CA ARG A 56 3.42 -11.11 0.80
C ARG A 56 4.89 -11.23 1.13
N ASN A 57 5.38 -10.51 2.12
CA ASN A 57 6.81 -10.46 2.43
C ASN A 57 7.62 -9.89 1.26
N ASP A 58 8.84 -9.48 1.57
CA ASP A 58 9.75 -8.94 0.57
C ASP A 58 10.53 -10.10 -0.05
N THR A 59 9.99 -10.66 -1.12
CA THR A 59 10.62 -11.78 -1.81
C THR A 59 11.25 -11.33 -3.12
N PRO A 60 12.25 -12.09 -3.64
CA PRO A 60 12.80 -11.76 -4.95
C PRO A 60 11.75 -11.73 -6.06
N LYS A 61 10.75 -12.58 -5.99
CA LYS A 61 9.70 -12.61 -7.01
C LYS A 61 8.80 -11.39 -6.94
N LEU A 62 8.53 -10.88 -5.73
CA LEU A 62 7.78 -9.63 -5.60
C LEU A 62 8.54 -8.48 -6.23
N ARG A 63 9.84 -8.38 -5.95
CA ARG A 63 10.67 -7.34 -6.55
C ARG A 63 10.74 -7.48 -8.07
N GLU A 64 10.85 -8.71 -8.56
CA GLU A 64 10.87 -8.96 -10.00
C GLU A 64 9.56 -8.50 -10.65
N PHE A 65 8.41 -8.80 -10.02
CA PHE A 65 7.12 -8.36 -10.53
C PHE A 65 7.05 -6.83 -10.60
N LEU A 66 7.50 -6.16 -9.53
CA LEU A 66 7.47 -4.70 -9.48
C LEU A 66 8.37 -4.10 -10.55
N GLU A 67 9.60 -4.61 -10.66
CA GLU A 67 10.57 -4.05 -11.57
C GLU A 67 10.24 -4.33 -13.03
N SER A 68 9.78 -5.55 -13.34
CA SER A 68 9.46 -5.91 -14.71
C SER A 68 8.23 -5.17 -15.23
N ASN A 69 7.37 -4.70 -14.34
CA ASN A 69 6.20 -3.91 -14.70
C ASN A 69 6.44 -2.42 -14.54
N GLU A 70 7.68 -2.02 -14.23
CA GLU A 70 8.08 -0.62 -14.07
C GLU A 70 7.26 0.10 -13.00
N LEU A 71 6.98 -0.61 -11.91
CA LEU A 71 6.23 -0.07 -10.77
C LEU A 71 7.25 0.46 -9.77
N VAL A 72 7.44 1.78 -9.75
CA VAL A 72 8.49 2.37 -8.92
C VAL A 72 8.10 2.35 -7.45
N PHE A 73 9.07 2.09 -6.59
CA PHE A 73 8.89 2.06 -5.15
C PHE A 73 10.24 2.30 -4.48
N ASP A 74 10.21 2.64 -3.20
CA ASP A 74 11.44 2.86 -2.44
C ASP A 74 11.70 1.76 -1.43
N TYR A 75 10.66 1.30 -0.72
CA TYR A 75 10.81 0.29 0.33
C TYR A 75 9.63 -0.66 0.31
N ILE A 76 9.85 -1.85 0.88
CA ILE A 76 8.80 -2.85 1.07
C ILE A 76 8.72 -3.16 2.56
N ASN A 77 7.57 -2.91 3.18
CA ASN A 77 7.26 -3.26 4.57
C ASN A 77 8.20 -2.62 5.60
N VAL A 78 8.88 -1.53 5.25
CA VAL A 78 9.74 -0.82 6.18
C VAL A 78 9.77 0.65 5.84
N ASN A 79 9.84 1.50 6.86
CA ASN A 79 10.05 2.94 6.70
C ASN A 79 11.29 3.36 7.50
N PRO A 80 12.43 3.57 6.83
CA PRO A 80 13.66 3.96 7.54
C PRO A 80 13.58 5.38 8.12
N TYR A 81 12.60 6.17 7.75
CA TYR A 81 12.41 7.52 8.29
C TYR A 81 11.50 7.54 9.51
N GLN A 82 11.03 6.38 9.93
CA GLN A 82 10.17 6.25 11.10
C GLN A 82 10.97 6.62 12.37
N PRO A 83 10.35 7.32 13.33
CA PRO A 83 11.09 7.74 14.53
C PRO A 83 11.70 6.58 15.29
N LEU A 84 12.87 6.82 15.86
CA LEU A 84 13.53 5.83 16.71
C LEU A 84 12.61 5.47 17.88
N GLY A 85 12.55 4.18 18.19
CA GLY A 85 11.72 3.69 19.28
C GLY A 85 10.28 3.40 18.91
N SER A 86 9.88 3.74 17.66
CA SER A 86 8.54 3.40 17.23
C SER A 86 8.45 1.91 16.93
N ASP A 87 7.23 1.36 17.07
CA ASP A 87 6.99 -0.06 16.87
C ASP A 87 7.17 -0.41 15.38
N LYS A 88 7.97 -1.45 15.14
CA LYS A 88 8.23 -1.89 13.76
C LYS A 88 7.07 -2.69 13.18
N GLY A 89 6.13 -3.13 14.01
CA GLY A 89 4.96 -3.87 13.54
C GLY A 89 3.98 -3.01 12.77
N LYS A 90 3.99 -1.70 13.03
CA LYS A 90 3.15 -0.76 12.29
C LYS A 90 4.05 0.22 11.57
N ILE A 91 3.92 0.27 10.25
CA ILE A 91 4.68 1.23 9.44
C ILE A 91 4.02 2.59 9.58
N LEU A 92 4.76 3.57 10.10
CA LEU A 92 4.27 4.93 10.22
C LEU A 92 4.45 5.66 8.89
N ALA A 93 3.39 6.27 8.39
CA ALA A 93 3.45 7.03 7.15
C ALA A 93 2.50 8.21 7.23
N ASP A 94 2.73 9.20 6.36
CA ASP A 94 1.85 10.37 6.31
C ASP A 94 0.50 10.03 5.69
N VAL A 95 0.50 9.11 4.72
CA VAL A 95 -0.72 8.69 4.02
C VAL A 95 -0.70 7.18 3.84
N TYR A 96 -1.86 6.57 3.96
CA TYR A 96 -2.05 5.15 3.68
C TYR A 96 -3.05 5.00 2.55
N LEU A 97 -2.68 4.24 1.51
CA LEU A 97 -3.55 3.94 0.39
C LEU A 97 -3.85 2.44 0.41
N ASP A 98 -5.08 2.10 0.68
CA ASP A 98 -5.49 0.71 0.91
C ASP A 98 -6.92 0.55 0.40
N ASP A 99 -7.25 -0.63 -0.10
CA ASP A 99 -8.58 -0.92 -0.61
C ASP A 99 -9.57 -1.35 0.48
N LYS A 100 -9.09 -1.50 1.71
CA LYS A 100 -9.92 -1.97 2.83
C LYS A 100 -9.96 -0.98 3.98
N ASP A 101 -9.74 0.28 3.69
CA ASP A 101 -9.68 1.31 4.72
C ASP A 101 -10.98 2.08 4.85
N ILE A 102 -11.22 2.52 6.07
CA ILE A 102 -12.26 3.48 6.37
C ILE A 102 -11.58 4.63 7.08
N THR A 103 -11.78 5.84 6.58
CA THR A 103 -11.18 7.03 7.18
C THR A 103 -12.00 7.45 8.40
N PHE A 104 -11.32 7.54 9.54
CA PHE A 104 -11.95 7.98 10.78
C PHE A 104 -11.92 9.50 10.89
N ASP A 105 -13.08 10.09 11.10
CA ASP A 105 -13.19 11.55 11.21
C ASP A 105 -13.58 12.00 12.62
N GLY A 106 -13.55 11.10 13.59
CA GLY A 106 -13.90 11.42 14.97
C GLY A 106 -15.29 10.96 15.39
N ASP A 107 -16.08 10.46 14.46
CA ASP A 107 -17.47 10.04 14.70
C ASP A 107 -17.55 8.52 14.72
N TRP A 108 -17.57 7.92 15.92
CA TRP A 108 -17.60 6.48 16.07
C TRP A 108 -18.89 5.85 15.59
N GLU A 109 -20.03 6.54 15.78
CA GLU A 109 -21.32 5.98 15.35
C GLU A 109 -21.37 5.84 13.84
N LYS A 110 -20.96 6.86 13.13
CA LYS A 110 -20.84 6.84 11.68
C LYS A 110 -19.84 5.78 11.23
N THR A 111 -18.72 5.65 11.93
CA THR A 111 -17.68 4.70 11.60
C THR A 111 -18.16 3.26 11.73
N VAL A 112 -18.87 2.95 12.82
CA VAL A 112 -19.40 1.60 13.01
C VAL A 112 -20.35 1.23 11.87
N SER A 113 -21.22 2.16 11.47
CA SER A 113 -22.14 1.92 10.36
C SER A 113 -21.36 1.68 9.05
N ALA A 114 -20.31 2.47 8.81
CA ALA A 114 -19.50 2.32 7.60
C ALA A 114 -18.79 0.96 7.59
N ILE A 115 -18.30 0.51 8.75
CA ILE A 115 -17.63 -0.79 8.85
C ILE A 115 -18.60 -1.93 8.52
N GLN A 116 -19.81 -1.84 9.02
CA GLN A 116 -20.79 -2.91 8.85
C GLN A 116 -21.27 -3.06 7.42
N THR A 117 -21.15 -2.00 6.61
CA THR A 117 -21.61 -2.02 5.22
C THR A 117 -20.47 -1.99 4.22
N PHE A 118 -19.23 -2.08 4.70
CA PHE A 118 -18.05 -1.95 3.87
C PHE A 118 -17.90 -3.11 2.88
N THR A 119 -17.55 -2.80 1.64
CA THR A 119 -17.19 -3.78 0.63
C THR A 119 -16.02 -3.22 -0.15
N PRO A 120 -14.89 -3.95 -0.27
CA PRO A 120 -13.76 -3.49 -1.08
C PRO A 120 -14.19 -3.33 -2.54
N TRP A 121 -13.50 -2.45 -3.25
CA TRP A 121 -13.84 -2.20 -4.65
C TRP A 121 -13.63 -3.44 -5.53
N GLN A 122 -12.64 -4.28 -5.18
CA GLN A 122 -12.53 -5.63 -5.76
C GLN A 122 -13.05 -6.60 -4.72
N ARG A 123 -14.23 -7.14 -4.95
CA ARG A 123 -14.86 -8.03 -3.97
C ARG A 123 -13.98 -9.24 -3.76
N LYS A 124 -13.54 -9.42 -2.51
CA LYS A 124 -12.67 -10.53 -2.15
C LYS A 124 -13.37 -11.47 -1.23
N CYS A 125 -13.09 -12.72 -1.42
CA CYS A 125 -13.54 -13.74 -0.47
C CYS A 125 -12.40 -14.12 0.43
#